data_05805deea8a26bacd7e0645393cb12c0
#
_entry.id   05805deea8a26bacd7e0645393cb12c0
#
_cell.length_a   1.000
_cell.length_b   1.000
_cell.length_c   1.000
_cell.angle_alpha   90.00
_cell.angle_beta   90.00
_cell.angle_gamma   90.00
#
_symmetry.space_group_name_H-M   'P 1'
#
loop_
_entity.id
_entity.type
_entity.pdbx_description
1 polymer ?
#
loop_
_entity_poly.entity_id
_entity_poly.type
_entity_poly.pdbx_seq_one_letter_code
_entity_poly.pdbx_strand_id
1 'polypeptide(L)'
;MRRALVVAHPDDESLWFGGLVAAEPGDWTIICCSIPRTDPIRAWKFFSACDVLGAKARLLPFSETEFNLSALDLSGFDQIVTHNSVGEYGHAHHLQLNRHLTANYGDKVVTGCYGKASGPKRIALNEHQLGVKLAALRCYDHVSPSDGIPKWRALIDRYGGQFDLGTETYDRA
;
A
#
# COMPACT_ATOMS: atom_id res chain seq x y z
N MET A 1 9.14 14.47 -10.97
CA MET A 1 8.58 14.42 -9.59
C MET A 1 8.90 13.06 -9.01
N ARG A 2 9.69 13.02 -7.93
CA ARG A 2 10.03 11.78 -7.21
C ARG A 2 8.93 11.49 -6.19
N ARG A 3 8.35 10.30 -6.25
CA ARG A 3 7.24 9.90 -5.38
C ARG A 3 7.63 8.73 -4.49
N ALA A 4 7.25 8.80 -3.22
CA ALA A 4 7.30 7.67 -2.32
C ALA A 4 5.90 7.15 -2.08
N LEU A 5 5.71 5.83 -2.16
CA LEU A 5 4.58 5.13 -1.57
C LEU A 5 5.10 4.42 -0.34
N VAL A 6 4.60 4.80 0.84
CA VAL A 6 5.05 4.21 2.11
C VAL A 6 3.92 3.41 2.72
N VAL A 7 4.15 2.12 2.89
CA VAL A 7 3.16 1.15 3.37
C VAL A 7 3.65 0.40 4.61
N ALA A 8 2.73 -0.08 5.40
CA ALA A 8 3.04 -0.77 6.64
C ALA A 8 3.56 -2.19 6.40
N HIS A 9 2.89 -2.95 5.52
CA HIS A 9 3.16 -4.37 5.29
C HIS A 9 3.31 -4.69 3.81
N PRO A 10 4.02 -5.78 3.47
CA PRO A 10 3.99 -6.31 2.11
C PRO A 10 2.58 -6.79 1.75
N ASP A 11 2.04 -6.36 0.65
CA ASP A 11 0.72 -6.46 0.01
C ASP A 11 -0.11 -5.17 0.04
N ASP A 12 0.09 -4.29 1.01
CA ASP A 12 -0.61 -3.02 1.10
C ASP A 12 -0.43 -2.16 -0.17
N GLU A 13 0.78 -2.15 -0.75
CA GLU A 13 1.08 -1.38 -1.95
C GLU A 13 0.23 -1.82 -3.14
N SER A 14 0.02 -3.12 -3.29
CA SER A 14 -0.77 -3.69 -4.38
C SER A 14 -2.27 -3.54 -4.12
N LEU A 15 -2.68 -3.78 -2.88
CA LEU A 15 -4.08 -3.81 -2.48
C LEU A 15 -4.69 -2.40 -2.48
N TRP A 16 -4.02 -1.45 -1.83
CA TRP A 16 -4.57 -0.12 -1.58
C TRP A 16 -4.16 0.91 -2.64
N PHE A 17 -2.99 0.74 -3.28
CA PHE A 17 -2.35 1.76 -4.09
C PHE A 17 -1.88 1.30 -5.47
N GLY A 18 -2.05 0.01 -5.79
CA GLY A 18 -1.59 -0.54 -7.07
C GLY A 18 -2.21 0.15 -8.29
N GLY A 19 -3.44 0.58 -8.15
CA GLY A 19 -4.13 1.36 -9.19
C GLY A 19 -3.55 2.75 -9.38
N LEU A 20 -3.22 3.46 -8.30
CA LEU A 20 -2.58 4.78 -8.37
C LEU A 20 -1.22 4.70 -9.06
N VAL A 21 -0.39 3.74 -8.65
CA VAL A 21 0.95 3.55 -9.25
C VAL A 21 0.83 3.26 -10.74
N ALA A 22 -0.12 2.40 -11.14
CA ALA A 22 -0.38 2.08 -12.54
C ALA A 22 -1.00 3.24 -13.35
N ALA A 23 -1.82 4.08 -12.70
CA ALA A 23 -2.49 5.20 -13.34
C ALA A 23 -1.60 6.44 -13.50
N GLU A 24 -0.62 6.60 -12.62
CA GLU A 24 0.29 7.75 -12.62
C GLU A 24 1.75 7.29 -12.83
N PRO A 25 2.14 6.86 -14.04
CA PRO A 25 3.50 6.38 -14.29
C PRO A 25 4.53 7.46 -13.97
N GLY A 26 5.70 7.04 -13.49
CA GLY A 26 6.77 7.96 -13.11
C GLY A 26 7.81 7.33 -12.17
N ASP A 27 8.58 8.17 -11.49
CA ASP A 27 9.63 7.72 -10.57
C ASP A 27 9.04 7.40 -9.19
N TRP A 28 8.49 6.20 -9.07
CA TRP A 28 7.97 5.66 -7.82
C TRP A 28 9.03 4.87 -7.06
N THR A 29 9.10 5.11 -5.75
CA THR A 29 9.79 4.25 -4.80
C THR A 29 8.77 3.76 -3.78
N ILE A 30 8.56 2.46 -3.72
CA ILE A 30 7.68 1.84 -2.74
C ILE A 30 8.51 1.39 -1.54
N ILE A 31 8.15 1.89 -0.36
CA ILE A 31 8.86 1.63 0.90
C ILE A 31 7.91 0.87 1.83
N CYS A 32 8.23 -0.37 2.13
CA CYS A 32 7.49 -1.17 3.11
C CYS A 32 8.19 -1.13 4.47
N CYS A 33 7.43 -0.80 5.52
CA CYS A 33 7.99 -0.51 6.85
C CYS A 33 8.22 -1.75 7.72
N SER A 34 7.66 -2.90 7.39
CA SER A 34 7.84 -4.11 8.20
C SER A 34 7.75 -5.40 7.39
N ILE A 35 8.31 -6.46 7.97
CA ILE A 35 8.26 -7.83 7.43
C ILE A 35 7.58 -8.72 8.46
N PRO A 36 6.56 -9.52 8.08
CA PRO A 36 6.01 -10.52 8.98
C PRO A 36 7.07 -11.57 9.36
N ARG A 37 7.28 -11.77 10.66
CA ARG A 37 8.25 -12.79 11.14
C ARG A 37 7.91 -14.20 10.70
N THR A 38 6.64 -14.48 10.52
CA THR A 38 6.11 -15.82 10.21
C THR A 38 6.08 -16.13 8.71
N ASP A 39 6.37 -15.16 7.86
CA ASP A 39 6.32 -15.33 6.41
C ASP A 39 7.47 -14.57 5.71
N PRO A 40 8.72 -15.10 5.78
CA PRO A 40 9.86 -14.46 5.13
C PRO A 40 9.76 -14.45 3.60
N ILE A 41 8.95 -15.35 3.01
CA ILE A 41 8.70 -15.41 1.57
C ILE A 41 7.91 -14.16 1.12
N ARG A 42 7.14 -13.55 2.01
CA ARG A 42 6.37 -12.34 1.72
C ARG A 42 7.26 -11.14 1.34
N ALA A 43 8.50 -11.11 1.83
CA ALA A 43 9.49 -10.12 1.40
C ALA A 43 9.82 -10.24 -0.09
N TRP A 44 10.05 -11.46 -0.59
CA TRP A 44 10.30 -11.69 -2.02
C TRP A 44 9.09 -11.33 -2.89
N LYS A 45 7.90 -11.62 -2.39
CA LYS A 45 6.64 -11.26 -3.07
C LYS A 45 6.47 -9.75 -3.19
N PHE A 46 6.89 -9.00 -2.16
CA PHE A 46 6.91 -7.54 -2.20
C PHE A 46 7.80 -7.01 -3.33
N PHE A 47 9.02 -7.51 -3.46
CA PHE A 47 9.90 -7.10 -4.57
C PHE A 47 9.28 -7.46 -5.92
N SER A 48 8.72 -8.66 -6.07
CA SER A 48 8.06 -9.07 -7.33
C SER A 48 6.84 -8.20 -7.65
N ALA A 49 6.05 -7.83 -6.66
CA ALA A 49 4.90 -6.93 -6.85
C ALA A 49 5.34 -5.53 -7.26
N CYS A 50 6.41 -4.99 -6.65
CA CYS A 50 6.98 -3.71 -7.03
C CYS A 50 7.52 -3.72 -8.48
N ASP A 51 8.15 -4.80 -8.92
CA ASP A 51 8.59 -4.96 -10.32
C ASP A 51 7.41 -4.94 -11.28
N VAL A 52 6.31 -5.62 -10.95
CA VAL A 52 5.06 -5.59 -11.74
C VAL A 52 4.48 -4.18 -11.81
N LEU A 53 4.55 -3.42 -10.71
CA LEU A 53 4.10 -2.02 -10.65
C LEU A 53 5.07 -1.05 -11.33
N GLY A 54 6.23 -1.49 -11.79
CA GLY A 54 7.25 -0.64 -12.40
C GLY A 54 7.91 0.34 -11.43
N ALA A 55 7.98 0.00 -10.14
CA ALA A 55 8.46 0.85 -9.08
C ALA A 55 9.75 0.32 -8.44
N LYS A 56 10.61 1.22 -7.94
CA LYS A 56 11.74 0.85 -7.08
C LYS A 56 11.21 0.37 -5.73
N ALA A 57 11.79 -0.71 -5.20
CA ALA A 57 11.39 -1.28 -3.91
C ALA A 57 12.42 -1.03 -2.83
N ARG A 58 11.95 -0.65 -1.63
CA ARG A 58 12.75 -0.57 -0.40
C ARG A 58 11.99 -1.24 0.74
N LEU A 59 12.61 -2.23 1.37
CA LEU A 59 12.03 -2.92 2.51
C LEU A 59 12.85 -2.60 3.75
N LEU A 60 12.20 -2.12 4.81
CA LEU A 60 12.87 -1.87 6.08
C LEU A 60 13.05 -3.17 6.86
N PRO A 61 14.16 -3.35 7.62
CA PRO A 61 14.49 -4.61 8.27
C PRO A 61 13.74 -4.84 9.59
N PHE A 62 12.63 -4.16 9.82
CA PHE A 62 11.88 -4.27 11.05
C PHE A 62 10.79 -5.34 10.95
N SER A 63 10.55 -6.04 12.04
CA SER A 63 9.39 -6.92 12.14
C SER A 63 8.13 -6.13 12.51
N GLU A 64 6.96 -6.71 12.29
CA GLU A 64 5.69 -6.09 12.70
C GLU A 64 5.66 -5.78 14.21
N THR A 65 6.32 -6.58 15.04
CA THR A 65 6.41 -6.35 16.49
C THR A 65 7.40 -5.26 16.89
N GLU A 66 8.31 -4.88 15.99
CA GLU A 66 9.34 -3.86 16.17
C GLU A 66 9.13 -2.69 15.22
N PHE A 67 7.88 -2.38 14.90
CA PHE A 67 7.49 -1.36 13.94
C PHE A 67 8.13 0.00 14.27
N ASN A 68 9.20 0.33 13.57
CA ASN A 68 10.03 1.50 13.85
C ASN A 68 10.11 2.41 12.63
N LEU A 69 9.62 3.64 12.79
CA LEU A 69 9.54 4.64 11.74
C LEU A 69 10.68 5.67 11.80
N SER A 70 11.56 5.63 12.81
CA SER A 70 12.66 6.59 12.96
C SER A 70 13.71 6.50 11.86
N ALA A 71 13.78 5.38 11.14
CA ALA A 71 14.68 5.17 10.00
C ALA A 71 14.13 5.71 8.67
N LEU A 72 12.92 6.28 8.65
CA LEU A 72 12.33 6.86 7.46
C LEU A 72 12.88 8.26 7.21
N ASP A 73 13.78 8.37 6.23
CA ASP A 73 14.12 9.65 5.62
C ASP A 73 13.47 9.77 4.24
N LEU A 74 12.52 10.68 4.13
CA LEU A 74 11.74 10.95 2.92
C LEU A 74 11.95 12.38 2.41
N SER A 75 12.95 13.10 2.91
CA SER A 75 13.27 14.49 2.55
C SER A 75 13.48 14.66 1.04
N GLY A 76 14.03 13.62 0.40
CA GLY A 76 14.31 13.57 -1.02
C GLY A 76 13.10 13.42 -1.95
N PHE A 77 11.89 13.19 -1.44
CA PHE A 77 10.69 13.00 -2.24
C PHE A 77 9.85 14.28 -2.33
N ASP A 78 9.22 14.45 -3.48
CA ASP A 78 8.35 15.60 -3.76
C ASP A 78 6.91 15.34 -3.29
N GLN A 79 6.50 14.04 -3.29
CA GLN A 79 5.19 13.57 -2.83
C GLN A 79 5.36 12.24 -2.08
N ILE A 80 4.57 12.08 -1.03
CA ILE A 80 4.53 10.88 -0.19
C ILE A 80 3.09 10.39 -0.15
N VAL A 81 2.85 9.18 -0.60
CA VAL A 81 1.54 8.52 -0.51
C VAL A 81 1.58 7.49 0.60
N THR A 82 0.52 7.41 1.39
CA THR A 82 0.45 6.45 2.49
C THR A 82 -0.99 6.13 2.88
N HIS A 83 -1.15 5.29 3.89
CA HIS A 83 -2.41 4.91 4.53
C HIS A 83 -3.20 6.12 5.02
N ASN A 84 -4.50 5.96 5.16
CA ASN A 84 -5.38 7.02 5.63
C ASN A 84 -5.41 7.16 7.17
N SER A 85 -6.06 8.21 7.65
CA SER A 85 -6.16 8.54 9.08
C SER A 85 -7.04 7.60 9.89
N VAL A 86 -7.80 6.71 9.23
CA VAL A 86 -8.61 5.66 9.88
C VAL A 86 -8.00 4.27 9.74
N GLY A 87 -6.83 4.15 9.06
CA GLY A 87 -6.08 2.90 8.91
C GLY A 87 -6.82 1.86 8.07
N GLU A 88 -7.51 2.30 7.01
CA GLU A 88 -8.37 1.52 6.12
C GLU A 88 -9.52 0.83 6.90
N TYR A 89 -9.19 -0.19 7.64
CA TYR A 89 -10.11 -0.95 8.51
C TYR A 89 -9.76 -0.85 10.01
N GLY A 90 -8.95 0.13 10.40
CA GLY A 90 -8.53 0.34 11.79
C GLY A 90 -7.21 -0.35 12.17
N HIS A 91 -6.38 -0.71 11.17
CA HIS A 91 -5.11 -1.37 11.45
C HIS A 91 -4.14 -0.44 12.19
N ALA A 92 -3.61 -0.89 13.32
CA ALA A 92 -2.77 -0.07 14.21
C ALA A 92 -1.52 0.51 13.53
N HIS A 93 -0.81 -0.30 12.72
CA HIS A 93 0.39 0.15 12.01
C HIS A 93 0.08 1.15 10.90
N HIS A 94 -1.06 1.01 10.19
CA HIS A 94 -1.51 2.00 9.21
C HIS A 94 -1.78 3.35 9.88
N LEU A 95 -2.46 3.35 11.02
CA LEU A 95 -2.72 4.55 11.82
C LEU A 95 -1.41 5.19 12.32
N GLN A 96 -0.48 4.38 12.82
CA GLN A 96 0.82 4.85 13.32
C GLN A 96 1.64 5.47 12.17
N LEU A 97 1.68 4.80 11.02
CA LEU A 97 2.41 5.28 9.84
C LEU A 97 1.81 6.59 9.31
N ASN A 98 0.48 6.66 9.16
CA ASN A 98 -0.19 7.89 8.74
C ASN A 98 0.15 9.06 9.67
N ARG A 99 0.00 8.89 10.99
CA ARG A 99 0.30 9.95 11.98
C ARG A 99 1.76 10.40 11.91
N HIS A 100 2.69 9.44 11.80
CA HIS A 100 4.13 9.76 11.71
C HIS A 100 4.45 10.58 10.46
N LEU A 101 3.94 10.17 9.30
CA LEU A 101 4.22 10.85 8.04
C LEU A 101 3.56 12.21 7.95
N THR A 102 2.32 12.33 8.38
CA THR A 102 1.60 13.62 8.42
C THR A 102 2.29 14.61 9.35
N ALA A 103 2.75 14.17 10.52
CA ALA A 103 3.44 15.04 11.47
C ALA A 103 4.81 15.53 10.98
N ASN A 104 5.55 14.71 10.20
CA ASN A 104 6.92 15.04 9.79
C ASN A 104 7.02 15.61 8.37
N TYR A 105 6.05 15.34 7.49
CA TYR A 105 6.12 15.69 6.06
C TYR A 105 4.86 16.37 5.54
N GLY A 106 3.87 16.63 6.37
CA GLY A 106 2.59 17.34 6.16
C GLY A 106 2.20 17.64 4.71
N ASP A 107 2.70 18.76 4.19
CA ASP A 107 2.33 19.30 2.87
C ASP A 107 2.61 18.35 1.68
N LYS A 108 3.51 17.38 1.86
CA LYS A 108 3.86 16.40 0.83
C LYS A 108 3.00 15.14 0.89
N VAL A 109 2.23 14.96 1.97
CA VAL A 109 1.50 13.71 2.23
C VAL A 109 0.17 13.69 1.51
N VAL A 110 -0.09 12.58 0.83
CA VAL A 110 -1.37 12.21 0.21
C VAL A 110 -1.80 10.87 0.79
N THR A 111 -3.04 10.76 1.18
CA THR A 111 -3.57 9.56 1.82
C THR A 111 -4.57 8.83 0.94
N GLY A 112 -4.56 7.51 0.94
CA GLY A 112 -5.61 6.69 0.34
C GLY A 112 -6.92 6.86 1.12
N CYS A 113 -8.03 6.90 0.41
CA CYS A 113 -9.35 7.07 1.01
C CYS A 113 -10.19 5.82 0.81
N TYR A 114 -9.87 4.77 1.56
CA TYR A 114 -10.64 3.52 1.55
C TYR A 114 -11.53 3.40 2.77
N GLY A 115 -12.60 2.65 2.63
CA GLY A 115 -13.52 2.43 3.70
C GLY A 115 -14.40 3.65 3.97
N LYS A 116 -14.40 4.15 5.20
CA LYS A 116 -15.26 5.26 5.63
C LYS A 116 -14.76 6.65 5.21
N ALA A 117 -13.54 6.75 4.72
CA ALA A 117 -12.98 8.01 4.26
C ALA A 117 -13.30 8.20 2.77
N SER A 118 -14.00 9.28 2.43
CA SER A 118 -14.24 9.68 1.04
C SER A 118 -13.30 10.81 0.67
N GLY A 119 -12.41 10.56 -0.30
CA GLY A 119 -11.47 11.59 -0.78
C GLY A 119 -11.98 12.31 -2.02
N PRO A 120 -11.52 13.54 -2.26
CA PRO A 120 -11.92 14.35 -3.40
C PRO A 120 -11.36 13.85 -4.73
N LYS A 121 -10.23 13.16 -4.73
CA LYS A 121 -9.63 12.59 -5.94
C LYS A 121 -10.00 11.14 -6.09
N ARG A 122 -10.76 10.81 -7.12
CA ARG A 122 -11.15 9.45 -7.49
C ARG A 122 -10.45 9.04 -8.78
N ILE A 123 -9.83 7.86 -8.78
CA ILE A 123 -9.23 7.25 -9.96
C ILE A 123 -10.04 5.99 -10.32
N ALA A 124 -10.78 6.04 -11.42
CA ALA A 124 -11.36 4.85 -12.03
C ALA A 124 -10.31 4.20 -12.92
N LEU A 125 -9.97 2.96 -12.64
CA LEU A 125 -8.93 2.24 -13.37
C LEU A 125 -9.48 1.74 -14.70
N ASN A 126 -8.72 1.96 -15.77
CA ASN A 126 -8.98 1.28 -17.03
C ASN A 126 -8.53 -0.19 -16.95
N GLU A 127 -8.86 -0.99 -17.98
CA GLU A 127 -8.54 -2.44 -18.02
C GLU A 127 -7.04 -2.73 -17.82
N HIS A 128 -6.17 -1.93 -18.45
CA HIS A 128 -4.72 -2.10 -18.31
C HIS A 128 -4.27 -1.84 -16.87
N GLN A 129 -4.68 -0.72 -16.29
CA GLN A 129 -4.32 -0.34 -14.91
C GLN A 129 -4.84 -1.35 -13.88
N LEU A 130 -6.08 -1.79 -14.05
CA LEU A 130 -6.66 -2.86 -13.23
C LEU A 130 -5.90 -4.18 -13.42
N GLY A 131 -5.51 -4.50 -14.66
CA GLY A 131 -4.70 -5.67 -14.98
C GLY A 131 -3.35 -5.66 -14.26
N VAL A 132 -2.65 -4.52 -14.24
CA VAL A 132 -1.38 -4.33 -13.52
C VAL A 132 -1.58 -4.51 -12.01
N LYS A 133 -2.59 -3.86 -11.43
CA LYS A 133 -2.93 -4.01 -10.00
C LYS A 133 -3.19 -5.48 -9.63
N LEU A 134 -4.01 -6.18 -10.42
CA LEU A 134 -4.32 -7.59 -10.19
C LEU A 134 -3.09 -8.48 -10.36
N ALA A 135 -2.20 -8.19 -11.31
CA ALA A 135 -0.95 -8.91 -11.48
C ALA A 135 -0.01 -8.75 -10.25
N ALA A 136 0.10 -7.52 -9.71
CA ALA A 136 0.84 -7.27 -8.48
C ALA A 136 0.25 -8.03 -7.28
N LEU A 137 -1.08 -8.03 -7.11
CA LEU A 137 -1.76 -8.81 -6.07
C LEU A 137 -1.49 -10.32 -6.20
N ARG A 138 -1.43 -10.85 -7.43
CA ARG A 138 -1.13 -12.28 -7.66
C ARG A 138 0.27 -12.68 -7.20
N CYS A 139 1.23 -11.76 -7.07
CA CYS A 139 2.52 -12.06 -6.46
C CYS A 139 2.36 -12.56 -5.02
N TYR A 140 1.27 -12.18 -4.34
CA TYR A 140 0.94 -12.60 -2.97
C TYR A 140 -0.04 -13.77 -2.90
N ASP A 141 -0.40 -14.37 -4.04
CA ASP A 141 -1.26 -15.54 -4.08
C ASP A 141 -0.58 -16.72 -3.37
N HIS A 142 -0.77 -16.76 -2.07
CA HIS A 142 -0.61 -17.97 -1.30
C HIS A 142 -1.99 -18.35 -0.78
N VAL A 143 -2.36 -19.48 -1.19
CA VAL A 143 -3.59 -20.16 -0.83
C VAL A 143 -3.52 -20.44 0.67
N SER A 144 -4.54 -20.06 1.41
CA SER A 144 -4.68 -20.51 2.79
C SER A 144 -4.72 -22.03 2.81
N PRO A 145 -3.94 -22.70 3.69
CA PRO A 145 -3.96 -24.17 3.76
C PRO A 145 -5.34 -24.74 4.12
N SER A 146 -6.24 -23.94 4.67
CA SER A 146 -7.55 -24.38 5.16
C SER A 146 -8.68 -24.27 4.15
N ASP A 147 -8.63 -23.31 3.21
CA ASP A 147 -9.78 -23.01 2.34
C ASP A 147 -9.42 -22.74 0.88
N GLY A 148 -8.14 -22.69 0.56
CA GLY A 148 -7.69 -22.44 -0.79
C GLY A 148 -7.90 -21.01 -1.31
N ILE A 149 -8.30 -20.07 -0.45
CA ILE A 149 -8.60 -18.70 -0.84
C ILE A 149 -7.39 -17.81 -0.59
N PRO A 150 -6.96 -16.97 -1.55
CA PRO A 150 -5.93 -15.97 -1.31
C PRO A 150 -6.29 -15.05 -0.14
N LYS A 151 -5.35 -14.80 0.76
CA LYS A 151 -5.58 -13.96 1.96
C LYS A 151 -6.13 -12.57 1.62
N TRP A 152 -5.66 -11.96 0.52
CA TRP A 152 -6.17 -10.67 0.07
C TRP A 152 -7.64 -10.74 -0.36
N ARG A 153 -8.10 -11.88 -0.90
CA ARG A 153 -9.50 -12.10 -1.26
C ARG A 153 -10.39 -12.20 -0.03
N ALA A 154 -9.92 -12.88 1.02
CA ALA A 154 -10.62 -12.92 2.30
C ALA A 154 -10.77 -11.51 2.94
N LEU A 155 -9.78 -10.62 2.75
CA LEU A 155 -9.90 -9.22 3.16
C LEU A 155 -10.97 -8.48 2.34
N ILE A 156 -10.99 -8.67 1.02
CA ILE A 156 -12.02 -8.09 0.15
C ILE A 156 -13.40 -8.60 0.56
N ASP A 157 -13.57 -9.90 0.75
CA ASP A 157 -14.85 -10.50 1.13
C ASP A 157 -15.32 -10.00 2.51
N ARG A 158 -14.40 -9.84 3.46
CA ARG A 158 -14.71 -9.34 4.80
C ARG A 158 -15.09 -7.85 4.83
N TYR A 159 -14.46 -7.05 3.98
CA TYR A 159 -14.62 -5.59 3.95
C TYR A 159 -15.22 -5.09 2.64
N GLY A 160 -15.65 -5.99 1.77
CA GLY A 160 -15.99 -5.80 0.35
C GLY A 160 -17.17 -4.88 0.05
N GLY A 161 -18.04 -4.59 1.03
CA GLY A 161 -19.03 -3.52 0.88
C GLY A 161 -18.42 -2.11 0.88
N GLN A 162 -17.10 -2.01 1.11
CA GLN A 162 -16.33 -0.75 1.18
C GLN A 162 -15.18 -0.73 0.15
N PHE A 163 -15.08 -1.76 -0.71
CA PHE A 163 -13.90 -2.01 -1.53
C PHE A 163 -14.28 -2.25 -3.00
N ASP A 164 -13.89 -1.31 -3.84
CA ASP A 164 -13.95 -1.48 -5.29
C ASP A 164 -12.51 -1.56 -5.84
N LEU A 165 -12.09 -2.73 -6.32
CA LEU A 165 -10.76 -2.92 -6.89
C LEU A 165 -10.49 -2.02 -8.11
N GLY A 166 -11.54 -1.65 -8.83
CA GLY A 166 -11.48 -0.81 -10.02
C GLY A 166 -11.45 0.69 -9.72
N THR A 167 -11.56 1.08 -8.44
CA THR A 167 -11.57 2.51 -8.06
C THR A 167 -10.73 2.76 -6.83
N GLU A 168 -9.89 3.76 -6.90
CA GLU A 168 -9.09 4.25 -5.77
C GLU A 168 -9.38 5.73 -5.53
N THR A 169 -9.41 6.16 -4.27
CA THR A 169 -9.67 7.55 -3.88
C THR A 169 -8.57 8.08 -2.98
N TYR A 170 -8.29 9.37 -3.07
CA TYR A 170 -7.17 10.01 -2.39
C TYR A 170 -7.51 11.40 -1.89
N ASP A 171 -6.84 11.84 -0.82
CA ASP A 171 -6.90 13.18 -0.27
C ASP A 171 -5.51 13.67 0.16
N ARG A 172 -5.32 14.97 0.24
CA ARG A 172 -4.17 15.56 0.91
C ARG A 172 -4.37 15.43 2.42
N ALA A 173 -3.30 15.05 3.11
CA ALA A 173 -3.31 14.96 4.57
C ALA A 173 -3.42 16.33 5.22
#